data_ebadcf2ee4e5cd8f90af91709a0b99c5
#
_entry.id   ebadcf2ee4e5cd8f90af91709a0b99c5
#
_cell.length_a   1.000
_cell.length_b   1.000
_cell.length_c   1.000
_cell.angle_alpha   90.00
_cell.angle_beta   90.00
_cell.angle_gamma   90.00
#
_symmetry.space_group_name_H-M   'P 1'
#
loop_
_entity.id
_entity.type
_entity.pdbx_description
1 polymer ?
#
loop_
_entity_poly.entity_id
_entity_poly.type
_entity_poly.pdbx_seq_one_letter_code
_entity_poly.pdbx_strand_id
1 'polypeptide(L)'
;MNCIVCGDNSPERLIKENVQYYQCETCKTLFSESLPNDNMIGGGFELERNQNHNQERIFRIKELLGGNKILDYGCGHGLFIEDMKKSDLDCDGYDKYNSEFDKIVRDNYDVITMVEVIEHLSQPFNELDEIYKLLKVGGFLYIETSFVDIANFEKIELEDFFYISPSVGHSTIFSHRGLDILMLKKGFIPTSHINRNVRVYAK
;
A
#
# COMPACT_ATOMS: atom_id res chain seq x y z
N MET A 1 9.05 -17.61 -13.87
CA MET A 1 7.83 -16.78 -14.02
C MET A 1 8.21 -15.37 -14.42
N ASN A 2 7.30 -14.60 -15.02
CA ASN A 2 7.56 -13.18 -15.32
C ASN A 2 7.09 -12.29 -14.17
N CYS A 3 7.88 -11.30 -13.82
CA CYS A 3 7.57 -10.34 -12.77
C CYS A 3 6.29 -9.56 -13.07
N ILE A 4 5.38 -9.51 -12.13
CA ILE A 4 4.12 -8.75 -12.24
C ILE A 4 4.35 -7.23 -12.38
N VAL A 5 5.52 -6.73 -11.98
CA VAL A 5 5.87 -5.30 -12.00
C VAL A 5 6.65 -4.91 -13.25
N CYS A 6 7.81 -5.53 -13.52
CA CYS A 6 8.70 -5.14 -14.61
C CYS A 6 8.66 -6.07 -15.83
N GLY A 7 8.14 -7.29 -15.69
CA GLY A 7 8.09 -8.32 -16.73
C GLY A 7 9.31 -9.23 -16.81
N ASP A 8 10.34 -8.97 -16.02
CA ASP A 8 11.59 -9.72 -16.06
C ASP A 8 11.49 -11.08 -15.33
N ASN A 9 12.52 -11.93 -15.54
CA ASN A 9 12.56 -13.25 -14.95
C ASN A 9 12.47 -13.22 -13.43
N SER A 10 11.66 -14.14 -12.89
CA SER A 10 11.43 -14.29 -11.46
C SER A 10 11.43 -15.77 -11.08
N PRO A 11 12.58 -16.31 -10.67
CA PRO A 11 12.67 -17.67 -10.18
C PRO A 11 11.89 -17.89 -8.89
N GLU A 12 11.62 -19.14 -8.58
CA GLU A 12 11.10 -19.56 -7.28
C GLU A 12 12.07 -19.11 -6.18
N ARG A 13 11.53 -18.61 -5.09
CA ARG A 13 12.34 -18.06 -3.99
C ARG A 13 12.12 -18.80 -2.67
N LEU A 14 10.88 -18.94 -2.26
CA LEU A 14 10.51 -19.64 -1.02
C LEU A 14 9.05 -20.13 -1.05
N ILE A 15 8.76 -21.08 -0.18
CA ILE A 15 7.38 -21.48 0.13
C ILE A 15 7.07 -21.09 1.56
N LYS A 16 5.97 -20.38 1.78
CA LYS A 16 5.48 -20.02 3.12
C LYS A 16 3.99 -20.31 3.23
N GLU A 17 3.57 -20.99 4.27
CA GLU A 17 2.16 -21.38 4.50
C GLU A 17 1.54 -22.10 3.26
N ASN A 18 2.30 -22.95 2.60
CA ASN A 18 1.97 -23.66 1.35
C ASN A 18 1.77 -22.76 0.12
N VAL A 19 2.16 -21.51 0.15
CA VAL A 19 2.13 -20.56 -0.96
C VAL A 19 3.54 -20.40 -1.52
N GLN A 20 3.69 -20.61 -2.84
CA GLN A 20 4.94 -20.38 -3.55
C GLN A 20 5.13 -18.89 -3.84
N TYR A 21 6.26 -18.34 -3.44
CA TYR A 21 6.71 -17.00 -3.78
C TYR A 21 7.85 -17.02 -4.80
N TYR A 22 7.81 -16.06 -5.70
CA TYR A 22 8.80 -15.78 -6.73
C TYR A 22 9.45 -14.44 -6.47
N GLN A 23 10.75 -14.31 -6.73
CA GLN A 23 11.45 -13.03 -6.58
C GLN A 23 12.03 -12.57 -7.90
N CYS A 24 11.69 -11.36 -8.31
CA CYS A 24 12.21 -10.76 -9.52
C CYS A 24 13.72 -10.50 -9.43
N GLU A 25 14.48 -10.95 -10.42
CA GLU A 25 15.94 -10.75 -10.46
C GLU A 25 16.33 -9.28 -10.66
N THR A 26 15.47 -8.48 -11.32
CA THR A 26 15.73 -7.08 -11.63
C THR A 26 15.20 -6.12 -10.58
N CYS A 27 13.90 -6.13 -10.31
CA CYS A 27 13.29 -5.19 -9.37
C CYS A 27 13.25 -5.70 -7.93
N LYS A 28 13.55 -6.97 -7.67
CA LYS A 28 13.59 -7.62 -6.35
C LYS A 28 12.24 -7.76 -5.64
N THR A 29 11.13 -7.35 -6.26
CA THR A 29 9.79 -7.60 -5.73
C THR A 29 9.55 -9.10 -5.55
N LEU A 30 9.00 -9.48 -4.42
CA LEU A 30 8.58 -10.83 -4.08
C LEU A 30 7.06 -10.92 -4.28
N PHE A 31 6.56 -11.96 -4.93
CA PHE A 31 5.13 -12.10 -5.19
C PHE A 31 4.73 -13.57 -5.34
N SER A 32 3.45 -13.84 -5.12
CA SER A 32 2.82 -15.16 -5.32
C SER A 32 1.80 -15.12 -6.46
N GLU A 33 1.56 -16.26 -7.10
CA GLU A 33 0.50 -16.41 -8.12
C GLU A 33 -0.89 -16.60 -7.53
N SER A 34 -0.95 -17.20 -6.36
CA SER A 34 -2.21 -17.53 -5.70
C SER A 34 -2.41 -16.68 -4.47
N LEU A 35 -3.55 -16.02 -4.39
CA LEU A 35 -4.02 -15.42 -3.15
C LEU A 35 -4.77 -16.48 -2.35
N PRO A 36 -4.47 -16.67 -1.08
CA PRO A 36 -5.37 -17.36 -0.19
C PRO A 36 -6.59 -16.45 0.05
N ASN A 37 -7.73 -16.82 -0.50
CA ASN A 37 -9.07 -16.24 -0.25
C ASN A 37 -9.24 -14.72 -0.37
N ASP A 38 -10.05 -14.31 -1.34
CA ASP A 38 -10.52 -12.92 -1.55
C ASP A 38 -11.38 -12.34 -0.39
N ASN A 39 -11.44 -12.98 0.77
CA ASN A 39 -12.34 -12.65 1.87
C ASN A 39 -11.65 -12.04 3.10
N MET A 40 -10.42 -11.59 2.97
CA MET A 40 -9.74 -10.99 4.11
C MET A 40 -10.00 -9.48 4.15
N ILE A 41 -11.04 -9.12 4.87
CA ILE A 41 -11.16 -7.77 5.41
C ILE A 41 -9.99 -7.62 6.36
N GLY A 42 -9.05 -6.73 6.04
CA GLY A 42 -8.00 -6.35 6.95
C GLY A 42 -8.63 -5.78 8.21
N GLY A 43 -8.94 -6.65 9.14
CA GLY A 43 -9.42 -6.24 10.45
C GLY A 43 -8.29 -5.50 11.14
N GLY A 44 -8.53 -4.25 11.54
CA GLY A 44 -7.57 -3.45 12.27
C GLY A 44 -7.06 -4.18 13.51
N PHE A 45 -5.99 -4.93 13.33
CA PHE A 45 -5.26 -5.54 14.42
C PHE A 45 -4.58 -4.42 15.21
N GLU A 46 -4.93 -4.32 16.48
CA GLU A 46 -4.35 -3.42 17.48
C GLU A 46 -4.75 -1.94 17.41
N LEU A 47 -5.90 -1.62 17.96
CA LEU A 47 -6.42 -0.25 18.11
C LEU A 47 -5.40 0.73 18.71
N GLU A 48 -4.68 0.39 19.77
CA GLU A 48 -3.74 1.30 20.44
C GLU A 48 -2.48 1.58 19.62
N ARG A 49 -1.93 0.58 18.95
CA ARG A 49 -0.75 0.74 18.11
C ARG A 49 -1.07 1.63 16.89
N ASN A 50 -2.26 1.46 16.31
CA ASN A 50 -2.70 2.24 15.17
C ASN A 50 -2.91 3.71 15.53
N GLN A 51 -3.43 4.04 16.72
CA GLN A 51 -3.66 5.43 17.14
C GLN A 51 -2.37 6.26 17.20
N ASN A 52 -1.30 5.73 17.75
CA ASN A 52 0.00 6.45 17.79
C ASN A 52 0.56 6.68 16.38
N HIS A 53 0.46 5.70 15.51
CA HIS A 53 0.89 5.83 14.12
C HIS A 53 0.00 6.79 13.32
N ASN A 54 -1.31 6.83 13.61
CA ASN A 54 -2.24 7.74 12.93
C ASN A 54 -1.89 9.20 13.18
N GLN A 55 -1.48 9.59 14.39
CA GLN A 55 -1.05 10.97 14.68
C GLN A 55 0.18 11.37 13.84
N GLU A 56 1.14 10.46 13.67
CA GLU A 56 2.31 10.71 12.84
C GLU A 56 1.94 10.81 11.35
N ARG A 57 1.04 9.95 10.85
CA ARG A 57 0.50 10.02 9.48
C ARG A 57 -0.23 11.34 9.23
N ILE A 58 -1.11 11.75 10.15
CA ILE A 58 -1.87 13.00 10.08
C ILE A 58 -0.93 14.21 10.03
N PHE A 59 0.10 14.23 10.89
CA PHE A 59 1.12 15.27 10.86
C PHE A 59 1.79 15.36 9.48
N ARG A 60 2.20 14.23 8.90
CA ARG A 60 2.81 14.19 7.57
C ARG A 60 1.88 14.69 6.47
N ILE A 61 0.61 14.30 6.52
CA ILE A 61 -0.38 14.74 5.54
C ILE A 61 -0.56 16.26 5.60
N LYS A 62 -0.72 16.82 6.79
CA LYS A 62 -0.91 18.26 6.99
C LYS A 62 0.34 19.07 6.63
N GLU A 63 1.46 18.75 7.22
CA GLU A 63 2.67 19.59 7.17
C GLU A 63 3.49 19.37 5.90
N LEU A 64 3.55 18.14 5.39
CA LEU A 64 4.41 17.81 4.26
C LEU A 64 3.66 17.78 2.93
N LEU A 65 2.39 17.42 2.94
CA LEU A 65 1.61 17.28 1.70
C LEU A 65 0.61 18.42 1.49
N GLY A 66 0.30 19.19 2.55
CA GLY A 66 -0.56 20.36 2.45
C GLY A 66 -1.98 20.07 1.98
N GLY A 67 -2.43 18.81 2.11
CA GLY A 67 -3.71 18.35 1.59
C GLY A 67 -4.81 18.45 2.62
N ASN A 68 -5.99 18.90 2.18
CA ASN A 68 -7.18 18.98 3.02
C ASN A 68 -8.26 17.99 2.61
N LYS A 69 -8.35 17.64 1.33
CA LYS A 69 -9.33 16.69 0.80
C LYS A 69 -8.67 15.32 0.58
N ILE A 70 -8.97 14.39 1.44
CA ILE A 70 -8.26 13.14 1.55
C ILE A 70 -9.19 11.96 1.26
N LEU A 71 -8.68 10.93 0.58
CA LEU A 71 -9.31 9.61 0.49
C LEU A 71 -8.40 8.60 1.18
N ASP A 72 -8.92 7.89 2.17
CA ASP A 72 -8.27 6.70 2.71
C ASP A 72 -8.76 5.48 1.92
N TYR A 73 -7.89 4.98 1.03
CA TYR A 73 -8.19 3.86 0.14
C TYR A 73 -7.78 2.55 0.82
N GLY A 74 -8.75 1.67 1.07
CA GLY A 74 -8.60 0.49 1.92
C GLY A 74 -8.73 0.84 3.40
N CYS A 75 -9.72 1.69 3.73
CA CYS A 75 -9.87 2.25 5.08
C CYS A 75 -10.36 1.26 6.15
N GLY A 76 -10.70 0.01 5.77
CA GLY A 76 -11.21 -1.00 6.69
C GLY A 76 -12.44 -0.52 7.45
N HIS A 77 -12.33 -0.43 8.78
CA HIS A 77 -13.42 0.04 9.66
C HIS A 77 -13.44 1.57 9.87
N GLY A 78 -12.61 2.33 9.17
CA GLY A 78 -12.63 3.79 9.20
C GLY A 78 -11.94 4.44 10.40
N LEU A 79 -11.15 3.73 11.19
CA LEU A 79 -10.48 4.29 12.37
C LEU A 79 -9.53 5.43 12.04
N PHE A 80 -8.79 5.33 10.94
CA PHE A 80 -7.90 6.39 10.50
C PHE A 80 -8.68 7.62 10.01
N ILE A 81 -9.83 7.41 9.35
CA ILE A 81 -10.75 8.48 8.95
C ILE A 81 -11.27 9.25 10.17
N GLU A 82 -11.66 8.55 11.24
CA GLU A 82 -12.10 9.19 12.47
C GLU A 82 -11.02 10.08 13.07
N ASP A 83 -9.78 9.61 13.12
CA ASP A 83 -8.65 10.38 13.66
C ASP A 83 -8.29 11.57 12.77
N MET A 84 -8.38 11.42 11.45
CA MET A 84 -8.24 12.53 10.51
C MET A 84 -9.32 13.60 10.71
N LYS A 85 -10.58 13.20 10.86
CA LYS A 85 -11.71 14.12 11.12
C LYS A 85 -11.56 14.86 12.45
N LYS A 86 -11.13 14.18 13.52
CA LYS A 86 -10.79 14.82 14.82
C LYS A 86 -9.67 15.86 14.68
N SER A 87 -8.87 15.75 13.63
CA SER A 87 -7.77 16.66 13.31
C SER A 87 -8.14 17.71 12.26
N ASP A 88 -9.43 17.98 12.04
CA ASP A 88 -9.98 18.95 11.10
C ASP A 88 -9.58 18.70 9.62
N LEU A 89 -9.40 17.45 9.23
CA LEU A 89 -9.19 17.07 7.84
C LEU A 89 -10.51 16.63 7.18
N ASP A 90 -10.75 17.07 5.94
CA ASP A 90 -11.88 16.64 5.13
C ASP A 90 -11.54 15.31 4.43
N CYS A 91 -11.96 14.21 5.01
CA CYS A 91 -11.62 12.89 4.51
C CYS A 91 -12.81 11.98 4.27
N ASP A 92 -12.70 11.19 3.20
CA ASP A 92 -13.56 10.09 2.85
C ASP A 92 -12.82 8.77 3.03
N GLY A 93 -13.58 7.68 3.11
CA GLY A 93 -13.04 6.32 3.07
C GLY A 93 -13.55 5.54 1.87
N TYR A 94 -12.75 4.61 1.43
CA TYR A 94 -13.16 3.56 0.51
C TYR A 94 -12.57 2.23 0.94
N ASP A 95 -13.42 1.21 1.02
CA ASP A 95 -13.01 -0.17 1.22
C ASP A 95 -13.98 -1.11 0.53
N LYS A 96 -13.50 -1.89 -0.44
CA LYS A 96 -14.34 -2.77 -1.25
C LYS A 96 -15.01 -3.91 -0.48
N TYR A 97 -14.52 -4.19 0.73
CA TYR A 97 -15.03 -5.27 1.58
C TYR A 97 -15.90 -4.78 2.74
N ASN A 98 -16.00 -3.45 2.94
CA ASN A 98 -16.83 -2.85 3.97
C ASN A 98 -18.00 -2.09 3.33
N SER A 99 -19.24 -2.57 3.56
CA SER A 99 -20.45 -1.98 2.96
C SER A 99 -20.73 -0.53 3.39
N GLU A 100 -20.10 -0.03 4.46
CA GLU A 100 -20.18 1.38 4.86
C GLU A 100 -19.31 2.27 3.99
N PHE A 101 -18.27 1.71 3.36
CA PHE A 101 -17.27 2.41 2.57
C PHE A 101 -17.11 1.85 1.14
N ASP A 102 -18.09 1.10 0.63
CA ASP A 102 -18.02 0.42 -0.66
C ASP A 102 -18.11 1.35 -1.89
N LYS A 103 -18.19 2.67 -1.67
CA LYS A 103 -18.32 3.66 -2.74
C LYS A 103 -17.39 4.85 -2.55
N ILE A 104 -16.70 5.20 -3.62
CA ILE A 104 -15.97 6.46 -3.71
C ILE A 104 -16.97 7.58 -3.96
N VAL A 105 -17.04 8.52 -3.04
CA VAL A 105 -18.10 9.55 -2.99
C VAL A 105 -17.72 10.86 -3.68
N ARG A 106 -16.43 11.10 -3.92
CA ARG A 106 -15.91 12.33 -4.54
C ARG A 106 -14.75 12.00 -5.50
N ASP A 107 -14.26 13.00 -6.20
CA ASP A 107 -13.04 13.00 -7.01
C ASP A 107 -12.15 14.19 -6.67
N ASN A 108 -11.04 14.37 -7.38
CA ASN A 108 -10.10 15.47 -7.18
C ASN A 108 -9.60 15.61 -5.74
N TYR A 109 -9.12 14.48 -5.19
CA TYR A 109 -8.48 14.45 -3.88
C TYR A 109 -7.10 15.11 -3.92
N ASP A 110 -6.77 15.84 -2.84
CA ASP A 110 -5.42 16.39 -2.63
C ASP A 110 -4.43 15.28 -2.31
N VAL A 111 -4.87 14.35 -1.45
CA VAL A 111 -4.09 13.19 -1.02
C VAL A 111 -4.96 11.94 -1.05
N ILE A 112 -4.41 10.85 -1.55
CA ILE A 112 -4.97 9.51 -1.35
C ILE A 112 -3.97 8.74 -0.50
N THR A 113 -4.44 8.10 0.57
CA THR A 113 -3.64 7.22 1.42
C THR A 113 -3.94 5.76 1.11
N MET A 114 -2.90 4.93 1.12
CA MET A 114 -2.95 3.47 1.07
C MET A 114 -2.05 2.94 2.19
N VAL A 115 -2.64 2.58 3.32
CA VAL A 115 -1.92 2.11 4.50
C VAL A 115 -2.17 0.62 4.67
N GLU A 116 -1.14 -0.21 4.46
CA GLU A 116 -1.25 -1.68 4.49
C GLU A 116 -2.33 -2.19 3.51
N VAL A 117 -2.24 -1.77 2.25
CA VAL A 117 -3.23 -2.09 1.20
C VAL A 117 -2.58 -2.65 -0.05
N ILE A 118 -1.51 -2.03 -0.54
CA ILE A 118 -0.96 -2.32 -1.87
C ILE A 118 -0.44 -3.76 -2.00
N GLU A 119 0.00 -4.36 -0.91
CA GLU A 119 0.46 -5.75 -0.82
C GLU A 119 -0.67 -6.78 -0.99
N HIS A 120 -1.90 -6.36 -0.78
CA HIS A 120 -3.10 -7.20 -0.94
C HIS A 120 -3.72 -7.12 -2.33
N LEU A 121 -3.31 -6.17 -3.18
CA LEU A 121 -3.90 -5.97 -4.49
C LEU A 121 -3.53 -7.11 -5.44
N SER A 122 -4.52 -7.84 -5.91
CA SER A 122 -4.34 -8.88 -6.93
C SER A 122 -4.03 -8.31 -8.32
N GLN A 123 -4.51 -7.10 -8.59
CA GLN A 123 -4.32 -6.39 -9.86
C GLN A 123 -3.90 -4.93 -9.62
N PRO A 124 -2.71 -4.70 -9.07
CA PRO A 124 -2.29 -3.35 -8.66
C PRO A 124 -2.28 -2.33 -9.82
N PHE A 125 -2.08 -2.79 -11.05
CA PHE A 125 -2.12 -1.91 -12.22
C PHE A 125 -3.49 -1.26 -12.45
N ASN A 126 -4.57 -2.02 -12.33
CA ASN A 126 -5.93 -1.53 -12.57
C ASN A 126 -6.37 -0.58 -11.44
N GLU A 127 -6.11 -0.97 -10.20
CA GLU A 127 -6.42 -0.14 -9.02
C GLU A 127 -5.69 1.22 -9.08
N LEU A 128 -4.42 1.22 -9.46
CA LEU A 128 -3.63 2.45 -9.58
C LEU A 128 -4.10 3.36 -10.72
N ASP A 129 -4.69 2.81 -11.80
CA ASP A 129 -5.31 3.62 -12.84
C ASP A 129 -6.54 4.40 -12.31
N GLU A 130 -7.34 3.76 -11.48
CA GLU A 130 -8.48 4.42 -10.83
C GLU A 130 -8.01 5.46 -9.79
N ILE A 131 -7.05 5.12 -8.95
CA ILE A 131 -6.46 6.04 -7.99
C ILE A 131 -5.85 7.27 -8.69
N TYR A 132 -5.17 7.06 -9.82
CA TYR A 132 -4.62 8.17 -10.61
C TYR A 132 -5.70 9.13 -11.08
N LYS A 133 -6.86 8.63 -11.53
CA LYS A 133 -7.98 9.48 -11.97
C LYS A 133 -8.57 10.29 -10.82
N LEU A 134 -8.67 9.70 -9.62
CA LEU A 134 -9.25 10.32 -8.43
C LEU A 134 -8.38 11.44 -7.84
N LEU A 135 -7.06 11.40 -8.03
CA LEU A 135 -6.18 12.48 -7.61
C LEU A 135 -6.29 13.70 -8.52
N LYS A 136 -6.26 14.88 -7.94
CA LYS A 136 -6.07 16.13 -8.69
C LYS A 136 -4.66 16.23 -9.27
N VAL A 137 -4.46 17.05 -10.27
CA VAL A 137 -3.12 17.41 -10.76
C VAL A 137 -2.36 18.11 -9.63
N GLY A 138 -1.15 17.64 -9.33
CA GLY A 138 -0.36 18.09 -8.20
C GLY A 138 -0.78 17.48 -6.85
N GLY A 139 -1.70 16.52 -6.86
CA GLY A 139 -2.04 15.72 -5.67
C GLY A 139 -1.03 14.62 -5.40
N PHE A 140 -1.11 14.02 -4.22
CA PHE A 140 -0.16 13.04 -3.73
C PHE A 140 -0.82 11.71 -3.38
N LEU A 141 -0.14 10.62 -3.75
CA LEU A 141 -0.44 9.27 -3.28
C LEU A 141 0.56 8.90 -2.17
N TYR A 142 0.06 8.69 -0.96
CA TYR A 142 0.82 8.25 0.20
C TYR A 142 0.65 6.75 0.37
N ILE A 143 1.74 5.99 0.29
CA ILE A 143 1.73 4.54 0.46
C ILE A 143 2.58 4.18 1.68
N GLU A 144 1.99 3.41 2.60
CA GLU A 144 2.68 2.80 3.73
C GLU A 144 2.51 1.29 3.67
N THR A 145 3.61 0.57 3.61
CA THR A 145 3.70 -0.90 3.53
C THR A 145 5.09 -1.35 3.98
N SER A 146 5.29 -2.62 4.27
CA SER A 146 6.64 -3.14 4.53
C SER A 146 7.27 -3.68 3.24
N PHE A 147 8.51 -3.30 3.01
CA PHE A 147 9.26 -3.66 1.81
C PHE A 147 10.19 -4.85 2.05
N VAL A 148 10.40 -5.68 1.03
CA VAL A 148 11.36 -6.81 1.10
C VAL A 148 12.79 -6.35 1.40
N ASP A 149 13.13 -5.11 1.04
CA ASP A 149 14.43 -4.49 1.36
C ASP A 149 14.69 -4.39 2.87
N ILE A 150 13.64 -4.34 3.69
CA ILE A 150 13.75 -4.30 5.16
C ILE A 150 14.36 -5.59 5.69
N ALA A 151 13.97 -6.74 5.16
CA ALA A 151 14.56 -8.02 5.56
C ALA A 151 16.08 -8.01 5.31
N ASN A 152 16.51 -7.52 4.14
CA ASN A 152 17.93 -7.41 3.81
C ASN A 152 18.66 -6.42 4.74
N PHE A 153 18.06 -5.28 5.02
CA PHE A 153 18.63 -4.25 5.90
C PHE A 153 18.77 -4.75 7.35
N GLU A 154 17.76 -5.45 7.85
CA GLU A 154 17.74 -6.01 9.20
C GLU A 154 18.46 -7.37 9.29
N LYS A 155 18.96 -7.89 8.16
CA LYS A 155 19.61 -9.22 8.07
C LYS A 155 18.71 -10.36 8.52
N ILE A 156 17.43 -10.26 8.19
CA ILE A 156 16.42 -11.30 8.41
C ILE A 156 16.36 -12.17 7.16
N GLU A 157 16.42 -13.49 7.33
CA GLU A 157 16.15 -14.40 6.22
C GLU A 157 14.71 -14.23 5.75
N LEU A 158 14.46 -14.32 4.44
CA LEU A 158 13.10 -14.07 3.91
C LEU A 158 12.06 -15.03 4.46
N GLU A 159 12.46 -16.27 4.76
CA GLU A 159 11.62 -17.27 5.39
C GLU A 159 11.10 -16.84 6.76
N ASP A 160 11.89 -16.05 7.48
CA ASP A 160 11.58 -15.52 8.82
C ASP A 160 10.97 -14.13 8.79
N PHE A 161 10.93 -13.49 7.63
CA PHE A 161 10.37 -12.15 7.51
C PHE A 161 8.85 -12.19 7.74
N PHE A 162 8.42 -11.57 8.84
CA PHE A 162 7.03 -11.63 9.32
C PHE A 162 6.01 -11.11 8.31
N TYR A 163 6.42 -10.17 7.46
CA TYR A 163 5.54 -9.53 6.48
C TYR A 163 5.20 -10.42 5.29
N ILE A 164 5.96 -11.49 5.05
CA ILE A 164 5.57 -12.54 4.11
C ILE A 164 4.54 -13.41 4.83
N SER A 165 3.27 -13.07 4.69
CA SER A 165 2.17 -13.71 5.42
C SER A 165 0.98 -13.97 4.50
N PRO A 166 0.96 -15.13 3.81
CA PRO A 166 -0.14 -15.53 2.93
C PRO A 166 -1.50 -15.57 3.64
N SER A 167 -1.52 -16.01 4.90
CA SER A 167 -2.74 -16.14 5.70
C SER A 167 -3.46 -14.81 5.94
N VAL A 168 -2.76 -13.68 5.86
CA VAL A 168 -3.37 -12.34 5.93
C VAL A 168 -3.47 -11.67 4.55
N GLY A 169 -3.24 -12.42 3.46
CA GLY A 169 -3.46 -11.95 2.10
C GLY A 169 -2.30 -11.17 1.47
N HIS A 170 -1.10 -11.21 2.04
CA HIS A 170 0.07 -10.55 1.46
C HIS A 170 0.56 -11.31 0.23
N SER A 171 0.08 -10.94 -0.93
CA SER A 171 0.46 -11.57 -2.21
C SER A 171 1.71 -10.96 -2.83
N THR A 172 1.96 -9.69 -2.58
CA THR A 172 3.07 -8.95 -3.17
C THR A 172 3.83 -8.16 -2.11
N ILE A 173 5.08 -8.53 -1.87
CA ILE A 173 5.98 -7.76 -1.01
C ILE A 173 6.90 -6.97 -1.93
N PHE A 174 6.61 -5.70 -2.10
CA PHE A 174 7.37 -4.84 -2.99
C PHE A 174 8.80 -4.63 -2.47
N SER A 175 9.74 -4.47 -3.40
CA SER A 175 10.95 -3.71 -3.10
C SER A 175 10.68 -2.22 -3.32
N HIS A 176 11.48 -1.35 -2.75
CA HIS A 176 11.40 0.09 -3.03
C HIS A 176 11.50 0.38 -4.54
N ARG A 177 12.47 -0.26 -5.20
CA ARG A 177 12.66 -0.16 -6.66
C ARG A 177 11.46 -0.70 -7.44
N GLY A 178 10.88 -1.82 -6.98
CA GLY A 178 9.72 -2.42 -7.65
C GLY A 178 8.51 -1.52 -7.58
N LEU A 179 8.24 -0.94 -6.42
CA LEU A 179 7.13 0.00 -6.28
C LEU A 179 7.36 1.26 -7.15
N ASP A 180 8.55 1.83 -7.15
CA ASP A 180 8.86 3.00 -8.00
C ASP A 180 8.67 2.69 -9.49
N ILE A 181 9.08 1.51 -9.96
CA ILE A 181 8.84 1.08 -11.36
C ILE A 181 7.35 0.98 -11.66
N LEU A 182 6.57 0.38 -10.77
CA LEU A 182 5.11 0.27 -10.92
C LEU A 182 4.46 1.64 -11.02
N MET A 183 4.82 2.54 -10.10
CA MET A 183 4.28 3.89 -10.03
C MET A 183 4.62 4.73 -11.27
N LEU A 184 5.87 4.68 -11.74
CA LEU A 184 6.29 5.36 -12.97
C LEU A 184 5.52 4.85 -14.20
N LYS A 185 5.26 3.54 -14.30
CA LYS A 185 4.44 2.97 -15.38
C LYS A 185 2.99 3.48 -15.35
N LYS A 186 2.51 3.93 -14.18
CA LYS A 186 1.17 4.48 -13.98
C LYS A 186 1.11 6.00 -14.05
N GLY A 187 2.22 6.65 -14.36
CA GLY A 187 2.31 8.11 -14.52
C GLY A 187 2.56 8.86 -13.21
N PHE A 188 2.75 8.17 -12.10
CA PHE A 188 3.14 8.80 -10.85
C PHE A 188 4.63 9.10 -10.81
N ILE A 189 4.99 10.19 -10.14
CA ILE A 189 6.38 10.63 -9.99
C ILE A 189 6.80 10.43 -8.53
N PRO A 190 7.85 9.63 -8.25
CA PRO A 190 8.40 9.50 -6.90
C PRO A 190 8.85 10.87 -6.38
N THR A 191 8.41 11.26 -5.17
CA THR A 191 8.75 12.57 -4.60
C THR A 191 9.68 12.47 -3.39
N SER A 192 9.30 11.67 -2.40
CA SER A 192 10.09 11.56 -1.18
C SER A 192 10.03 10.18 -0.55
N HIS A 193 11.09 9.85 0.16
CA HIS A 193 11.18 8.73 1.08
C HIS A 193 11.06 9.28 2.49
N ILE A 194 9.88 9.17 3.10
CA ILE A 194 9.67 9.71 4.45
C ILE A 194 10.40 8.84 5.48
N ASN A 195 10.26 7.53 5.34
CA ASN A 195 10.99 6.53 6.10
C ASN A 195 11.07 5.22 5.30
N ARG A 196 11.58 4.14 5.92
CA ARG A 196 11.74 2.85 5.24
C ARG A 196 10.44 2.17 4.81
N ASN A 197 9.27 2.55 5.39
CA ASN A 197 7.97 1.95 5.10
C ASN A 197 7.06 2.87 4.28
N VAL A 198 7.42 4.15 4.12
CA VAL A 198 6.54 5.14 3.49
C VAL A 198 7.14 5.68 2.21
N ARG A 199 6.33 5.69 1.17
CA ARG A 199 6.61 6.30 -0.14
C ARG A 199 5.52 7.29 -0.50
N VAL A 200 5.92 8.41 -1.11
CA VAL A 200 5.00 9.42 -1.62
C VAL A 200 5.26 9.67 -3.09
N TYR A 201 4.19 9.72 -3.86
CA TYR A 201 4.21 9.93 -5.30
C TYR A 201 3.30 11.09 -5.67
N ALA A 202 3.74 11.93 -6.61
CA ALA A 202 2.91 13.00 -7.19
C ALA A 202 2.23 12.54 -8.48
N LYS A 203 1.05 13.14 -8.75
CA LYS A 203 0.40 13.08 -10.05
C LYS A 203 0.81 14.24 -10.93
#